data_6afdf067a9d1bbfc28d3023a51595286
#
_entry.id   6afdf067a9d1bbfc28d3023a51595286
#
_cell.length_a   1.000
_cell.length_b   1.000
_cell.length_c   1.000
_cell.angle_alpha   90.00
_cell.angle_beta   90.00
_cell.angle_gamma   90.00
#
_symmetry.space_group_name_H-M   'P 1'
#
loop_
_entity.id
_entity.type
_entity.pdbx_description
1 polymer ?
#
loop_
_entity_poly.entity_id
_entity_poly.type
_entity_poly.pdbx_seq_one_letter_code
_entity_poly.pdbx_strand_id
1 'polypeptide(L)'
;MKIAASFLSNGIKIAAELHLPADYKTGERRRALVVSHPFGGVKEQTAGLYAARLAERGLVALTFDAAHQGASEGLPRFLEDPAQRAEDIRSAVTFLSTQDQVDAGRIGALGICASGGYVPYAAQTESRIRAVATVSGADMGALFREGLGGGNSPQALRDLLAEVGRQRTREAMGEPARLDPIVPHTPRDVTEETPALYAEGTDYYRTPRAQHPNSPNKYLFTSIDRIVGYSSFDHVDLIAPRPLLMIAGSKADTLYFSELACSKAGPAAELFVIEGASHIDLYDKPEYVGPAVDRLAAFFEQTL
;
A
#
# COMPACT_ATOMS: atom_id res chain seq x y z
N MET A 1 11.77 -3.57 -18.87
CA MET A 1 12.81 -2.52 -18.68
C MET A 1 12.36 -1.60 -17.55
N LYS A 2 13.30 -1.15 -16.69
CA LYS A 2 12.99 -0.27 -15.54
C LYS A 2 13.65 1.10 -15.75
N ILE A 3 12.91 2.18 -15.56
CA ILE A 3 13.34 3.57 -15.79
C ILE A 3 13.06 4.38 -14.52
N ALA A 4 14.08 5.08 -14.01
CA ALA A 4 13.89 6.01 -12.91
C ALA A 4 13.00 7.18 -13.33
N ALA A 5 12.05 7.53 -12.47
CA ALA A 5 11.08 8.60 -12.70
C ALA A 5 10.88 9.43 -11.43
N SER A 6 10.28 10.59 -11.56
CA SER A 6 9.82 11.38 -10.43
C SER A 6 8.64 12.27 -10.83
N PHE A 7 7.80 12.59 -9.85
CA PHE A 7 6.68 13.51 -10.03
C PHE A 7 6.47 14.34 -8.75
N LEU A 8 5.62 15.33 -8.80
CA LEU A 8 5.26 16.13 -7.64
C LEU A 8 3.91 15.69 -7.06
N SER A 9 3.83 15.61 -5.74
CA SER A 9 2.61 15.40 -4.97
C SER A 9 2.55 16.46 -3.87
N ASN A 10 1.57 17.36 -3.92
CA ASN A 10 1.50 18.52 -3.01
C ASN A 10 2.83 19.30 -2.87
N GLY A 11 3.58 19.45 -3.96
CA GLY A 11 4.88 20.11 -3.95
C GLY A 11 6.05 19.26 -3.43
N ILE A 12 5.80 18.06 -2.96
CA ILE A 12 6.83 17.10 -2.53
C ILE A 12 7.29 16.29 -3.75
N LYS A 13 8.60 16.19 -3.97
CA LYS A 13 9.16 15.37 -5.03
C LYS A 13 9.11 13.89 -4.64
N ILE A 14 8.40 13.11 -5.45
CA ILE A 14 8.18 11.68 -5.28
C ILE A 14 9.17 10.92 -6.17
N ALA A 15 9.95 10.03 -5.57
CA ALA A 15 10.85 9.12 -6.27
C ALA A 15 10.07 7.90 -6.77
N ALA A 16 10.19 7.58 -8.05
CA ALA A 16 9.41 6.55 -8.72
C ALA A 16 10.25 5.70 -9.68
N GLU A 17 9.72 4.57 -10.07
CA GLU A 17 10.26 3.68 -11.09
C GLU A 17 9.15 3.27 -12.05
N LEU A 18 9.38 3.48 -13.34
CA LEU A 18 8.49 3.04 -14.41
C LEU A 18 9.00 1.72 -14.97
N HIS A 19 8.16 0.69 -14.91
CA HIS A 19 8.42 -0.64 -15.45
C HIS A 19 7.71 -0.76 -16.79
N LEU A 20 8.48 -0.98 -17.86
CA LEU A 20 7.95 -1.20 -19.20
C LEU A 20 8.03 -2.68 -19.58
N PRO A 21 7.03 -3.19 -20.34
CA PRO A 21 7.09 -4.51 -20.95
C PRO A 21 8.35 -4.70 -21.80
N ALA A 22 8.86 -5.93 -21.87
CA ALA A 22 10.06 -6.23 -22.66
C ALA A 22 9.81 -6.06 -24.17
N ASP A 23 8.57 -6.25 -24.61
CA ASP A 23 8.12 -6.12 -25.98
C ASP A 23 7.60 -4.71 -26.35
N TYR A 24 7.75 -3.74 -25.42
CA TYR A 24 7.32 -2.36 -25.69
C TYR A 24 8.05 -1.75 -26.88
N LYS A 25 7.27 -1.16 -27.80
CA LYS A 25 7.79 -0.43 -28.96
C LYS A 25 7.50 1.06 -28.82
N THR A 26 8.47 1.88 -29.18
CA THR A 26 8.32 3.34 -29.18
C THR A 26 7.11 3.76 -30.02
N GLY A 27 6.28 4.62 -29.42
CA GLY A 27 5.04 5.10 -30.05
C GLY A 27 3.79 4.29 -29.70
N GLU A 28 3.93 3.12 -29.06
CA GLU A 28 2.78 2.40 -28.55
C GLU A 28 2.28 3.02 -27.24
N ARG A 29 0.96 2.97 -27.03
CA ARG A 29 0.31 3.31 -25.77
C ARG A 29 -0.26 2.05 -25.14
N ARG A 30 0.13 1.78 -23.91
CA ARG A 30 -0.25 0.57 -23.17
C ARG A 30 -1.13 0.93 -21.97
N ARG A 31 -1.91 -0.04 -21.51
CA ARG A 31 -2.57 0.00 -20.19
C ARG A 31 -1.52 0.22 -19.11
N ALA A 32 -1.85 1.00 -18.08
CA ALA A 32 -0.90 1.31 -17.04
C ALA A 32 -1.47 1.11 -15.64
N LEU A 33 -0.58 0.86 -14.68
CA LEU A 33 -0.91 0.65 -13.28
C LEU A 33 -0.08 1.56 -12.38
N VAL A 34 -0.73 2.17 -11.42
CA VAL A 34 -0.09 2.70 -10.21
C VAL A 34 0.02 1.55 -9.21
N VAL A 35 1.22 1.25 -8.71
CA VAL A 35 1.46 0.21 -7.70
C VAL A 35 2.01 0.84 -6.43
N SER A 36 1.22 0.84 -5.36
CA SER A 36 1.52 1.51 -4.09
C SER A 36 1.93 0.50 -3.01
N HIS A 37 2.99 0.84 -2.28
CA HIS A 37 3.69 -0.04 -1.34
C HIS A 37 3.04 -0.13 0.06
N PRO A 38 3.37 -1.17 0.87
CA PRO A 38 2.95 -1.32 2.26
C PRO A 38 3.38 -0.17 3.18
N PHE A 39 2.80 -0.13 4.39
CA PHE A 39 3.27 0.74 5.47
C PHE A 39 4.75 0.50 5.78
N GLY A 40 5.55 1.56 5.71
CA GLY A 40 7.00 1.49 5.91
C GLY A 40 7.80 0.74 4.83
N GLY A 41 7.14 0.20 3.81
CA GLY A 41 7.79 -0.38 2.64
C GLY A 41 8.30 0.69 1.67
N VAL A 42 8.98 0.25 0.62
CA VAL A 42 9.49 1.10 -0.47
C VAL A 42 9.26 0.45 -1.83
N LYS A 43 9.38 1.25 -2.88
CA LYS A 43 9.14 0.86 -4.27
C LYS A 43 9.99 -0.33 -4.75
N GLU A 44 11.16 -0.55 -4.15
CA GLU A 44 12.07 -1.64 -4.51
C GLU A 44 11.64 -3.01 -3.96
N GLN A 45 10.78 -3.05 -2.94
CA GLN A 45 10.34 -4.28 -2.27
C GLN A 45 9.14 -4.91 -3.01
N THR A 46 8.14 -5.43 -2.28
CA THR A 46 6.99 -6.14 -2.88
C THR A 46 6.29 -5.35 -4.00
N ALA A 47 6.17 -4.02 -3.88
CA ALA A 47 5.57 -3.21 -4.94
C ALA A 47 6.36 -3.29 -6.25
N GLY A 48 7.70 -3.26 -6.18
CA GLY A 48 8.58 -3.44 -7.34
C GLY A 48 8.50 -4.83 -7.95
N LEU A 49 8.35 -5.87 -7.10
CA LEU A 49 8.14 -7.23 -7.56
C LEU A 49 6.85 -7.35 -8.38
N TYR A 50 5.72 -6.89 -7.84
CA TYR A 50 4.43 -6.92 -8.55
C TYR A 50 4.47 -6.08 -9.83
N ALA A 51 5.06 -4.88 -9.79
CA ALA A 51 5.21 -4.04 -10.97
C ALA A 51 6.02 -4.72 -12.08
N ALA A 52 7.15 -5.37 -11.72
CA ALA A 52 7.97 -6.11 -12.67
C ALA A 52 7.20 -7.29 -13.29
N ARG A 53 6.50 -8.09 -12.47
CA ARG A 53 5.71 -9.22 -12.92
C ARG A 53 4.53 -8.81 -13.80
N LEU A 54 3.87 -7.68 -13.50
CA LEU A 54 2.78 -7.16 -14.32
C LEU A 54 3.30 -6.54 -15.62
N ALA A 55 4.51 -5.97 -15.62
CA ALA A 55 5.17 -5.54 -16.84
C ALA A 55 5.53 -6.72 -17.76
N GLU A 56 5.91 -7.88 -17.22
CA GLU A 56 6.08 -9.12 -18.00
C GLU A 56 4.76 -9.60 -18.64
N ARG A 57 3.61 -9.13 -18.14
CA ARG A 57 2.26 -9.40 -18.70
C ARG A 57 1.76 -8.29 -19.62
N GLY A 58 2.63 -7.37 -20.06
CA GLY A 58 2.32 -6.36 -21.05
C GLY A 58 1.76 -5.04 -20.51
N LEU A 59 1.74 -4.82 -19.21
CA LEU A 59 1.28 -3.60 -18.56
C LEU A 59 2.45 -2.64 -18.30
N VAL A 60 2.24 -1.34 -18.46
CA VAL A 60 3.16 -0.35 -17.89
C VAL A 60 2.84 -0.22 -16.41
N ALA A 61 3.85 -0.29 -15.53
CA ALA A 61 3.61 -0.17 -14.09
C ALA A 61 4.52 0.88 -13.47
N LEU A 62 3.94 1.77 -12.66
CA LEU A 62 4.65 2.79 -11.90
C LEU A 62 4.66 2.41 -10.42
N THR A 63 5.85 2.23 -9.84
CA THR A 63 6.05 2.18 -8.40
C THR A 63 6.65 3.48 -7.92
N PHE A 64 6.40 3.84 -6.67
CA PHE A 64 6.94 5.06 -6.06
C PHE A 64 7.11 4.88 -4.55
N ASP A 65 8.03 5.64 -3.97
CA ASP A 65 8.05 5.84 -2.52
C ASP A 65 7.06 6.93 -2.16
N ALA A 66 6.20 6.69 -1.19
CA ALA A 66 5.27 7.72 -0.72
C ALA A 66 6.02 8.94 -0.18
N ALA A 67 5.36 10.09 -0.18
CA ALA A 67 5.89 11.29 0.47
C ALA A 67 6.38 10.97 1.89
N HIS A 68 7.47 11.60 2.33
CA HIS A 68 8.15 11.39 3.62
C HIS A 68 8.86 10.03 3.78
N GLN A 69 8.73 9.11 2.83
CA GLN A 69 9.25 7.74 2.88
C GLN A 69 10.37 7.52 1.83
N GLY A 70 11.18 6.48 2.05
CA GLY A 70 12.15 6.01 1.07
C GLY A 70 13.07 7.10 0.51
N ALA A 71 13.19 7.14 -0.82
CA ALA A 71 13.95 8.15 -1.57
C ALA A 71 13.12 9.39 -1.93
N SER A 72 11.81 9.42 -1.63
CA SER A 72 10.98 10.62 -1.79
C SER A 72 11.32 11.68 -0.76
N GLU A 73 11.05 12.93 -1.13
CA GLU A 73 11.19 14.07 -0.24
C GLU A 73 10.06 14.13 0.80
N GLY A 74 10.03 15.18 1.59
CA GLY A 74 9.03 15.48 2.61
C GLY A 74 9.59 15.43 4.03
N LEU A 75 9.23 16.47 4.80
CA LEU A 75 9.55 16.60 6.22
C LEU A 75 8.23 16.76 7.00
N PRO A 76 8.15 16.22 8.22
CA PRO A 76 9.15 15.35 8.87
C PRO A 76 9.27 14.00 8.16
N ARG A 77 10.44 13.35 8.25
CA ARG A 77 10.63 12.00 7.69
C ARG A 77 9.78 10.98 8.45
N PHE A 78 9.38 9.92 7.74
CA PHE A 78 8.60 8.80 8.28
C PHE A 78 7.20 9.18 8.76
N LEU A 79 6.70 10.35 8.34
CA LEU A 79 5.29 10.70 8.53
C LEU A 79 4.42 9.74 7.71
N GLU A 80 3.47 9.09 8.36
CA GLU A 80 2.41 8.34 7.69
C GLU A 80 1.13 9.16 7.77
N ASP A 81 0.71 9.67 6.63
CA ASP A 81 -0.50 10.48 6.49
C ASP A 81 -1.40 9.87 5.42
N PRO A 82 -2.53 9.26 5.80
CA PRO A 82 -3.45 8.64 4.84
C PRO A 82 -3.94 9.59 3.75
N ALA A 83 -4.14 10.87 4.06
CA ALA A 83 -4.56 11.87 3.09
C ALA A 83 -3.45 12.12 2.05
N GLN A 84 -2.20 12.25 2.51
CA GLN A 84 -1.04 12.41 1.62
C GLN A 84 -0.79 11.14 0.80
N ARG A 85 -0.94 9.94 1.39
CA ARG A 85 -0.83 8.67 0.66
C ARG A 85 -1.84 8.58 -0.50
N ALA A 86 -3.07 9.01 -0.26
CA ALA A 86 -4.09 9.07 -1.30
C ALA A 86 -3.75 10.11 -2.38
N GLU A 87 -3.20 11.27 -1.99
CA GLU A 87 -2.77 12.29 -2.93
C GLU A 87 -1.57 11.84 -3.76
N ASP A 88 -0.62 11.11 -3.18
CA ASP A 88 0.49 10.51 -3.92
C ASP A 88 -0.01 9.57 -5.02
N ILE A 89 -1.06 8.78 -4.74
CA ILE A 89 -1.71 7.90 -5.72
C ILE A 89 -2.37 8.72 -6.84
N ARG A 90 -3.12 9.79 -6.52
CA ARG A 90 -3.74 10.68 -7.52
C ARG A 90 -2.69 11.37 -8.39
N SER A 91 -1.61 11.83 -7.76
CA SER A 91 -0.47 12.45 -8.45
C SER A 91 0.26 11.46 -9.36
N ALA A 92 0.39 10.19 -8.93
CA ALA A 92 0.93 9.11 -9.77
C ALA A 92 0.05 8.83 -10.99
N VAL A 93 -1.29 8.84 -10.84
CA VAL A 93 -2.24 8.76 -11.98
C VAL A 93 -2.05 9.94 -12.92
N THR A 94 -1.90 11.15 -12.37
CA THR A 94 -1.65 12.37 -13.18
C THR A 94 -0.35 12.23 -13.96
N PHE A 95 0.72 11.78 -13.31
CA PHE A 95 2.01 11.52 -13.96
C PHE A 95 1.87 10.50 -15.09
N LEU A 96 1.25 9.35 -14.85
CA LEU A 96 1.03 8.33 -15.89
C LEU A 96 0.22 8.87 -17.06
N SER A 97 -0.80 9.70 -16.81
CA SER A 97 -1.64 10.27 -17.84
C SER A 97 -0.89 11.19 -18.82
N THR A 98 0.30 11.67 -18.46
CA THR A 98 1.16 12.53 -19.30
C THR A 98 2.27 11.77 -20.00
N GLN A 99 2.40 10.46 -19.79
CA GLN A 99 3.47 9.67 -20.38
C GLN A 99 3.09 9.17 -21.78
N ASP A 100 3.99 9.32 -22.75
CA ASP A 100 3.75 8.93 -24.14
C ASP A 100 3.43 7.44 -24.33
N GLN A 101 4.00 6.57 -23.47
CA GLN A 101 3.82 5.13 -23.48
C GLN A 101 2.52 4.66 -22.81
N VAL A 102 1.74 5.56 -22.23
CA VAL A 102 0.53 5.24 -21.47
C VAL A 102 -0.73 5.65 -22.21
N ASP A 103 -1.70 4.74 -22.28
CA ASP A 103 -3.07 5.09 -22.62
C ASP A 103 -3.77 5.68 -21.37
N ALA A 104 -3.92 6.98 -21.35
CA ALA A 104 -4.51 7.71 -20.21
C ALA A 104 -5.98 7.32 -19.93
N GLY A 105 -6.66 6.69 -20.87
CA GLY A 105 -8.02 6.14 -20.67
C GLY A 105 -8.03 4.76 -20.00
N ARG A 106 -6.86 4.12 -19.84
CA ARG A 106 -6.72 2.75 -19.34
C ARG A 106 -5.68 2.66 -18.20
N ILE A 107 -5.94 3.40 -17.11
CA ILE A 107 -5.11 3.40 -15.91
C ILE A 107 -5.86 2.69 -14.79
N GLY A 108 -5.22 1.67 -14.20
CA GLY A 108 -5.65 0.98 -12.98
C GLY A 108 -4.74 1.30 -11.80
N ALA A 109 -5.11 0.83 -10.63
CA ALA A 109 -4.29 0.96 -9.43
C ALA A 109 -4.28 -0.33 -8.62
N LEU A 110 -3.10 -0.68 -8.09
CA LEU A 110 -2.84 -1.81 -7.23
C LEU A 110 -2.29 -1.32 -5.88
N GLY A 111 -2.96 -1.66 -4.80
CA GLY A 111 -2.52 -1.39 -3.44
C GLY A 111 -2.08 -2.66 -2.71
N ILE A 112 -0.95 -2.62 -2.02
CA ILE A 112 -0.45 -3.76 -1.23
C ILE A 112 -0.44 -3.40 0.25
N CYS A 113 -0.98 -4.26 1.11
CA CYS A 113 -1.07 -4.08 2.57
C CYS A 113 -1.82 -2.78 2.93
N ALA A 114 -1.19 -1.84 3.62
CA ALA A 114 -1.75 -0.52 3.93
C ALA A 114 -2.26 0.20 2.67
N SER A 115 -1.56 0.07 1.54
CA SER A 115 -2.03 0.64 0.27
C SER A 115 -3.23 -0.12 -0.31
N GLY A 116 -3.51 -1.34 0.16
CA GLY A 116 -4.79 -2.02 -0.08
C GLY A 116 -5.98 -1.31 0.56
N GLY A 117 -5.72 -0.36 1.47
CA GLY A 117 -6.68 0.62 1.96
C GLY A 117 -6.59 1.96 1.24
N TYR A 118 -5.36 2.49 1.03
CA TYR A 118 -5.17 3.82 0.43
C TYR A 118 -5.57 3.89 -1.04
N VAL A 119 -5.34 2.83 -1.83
CA VAL A 119 -5.72 2.79 -3.25
C VAL A 119 -7.24 2.79 -3.42
N PRO A 120 -8.03 1.93 -2.76
CA PRO A 120 -9.49 2.03 -2.78
C PRO A 120 -9.98 3.41 -2.30
N TYR A 121 -9.41 3.95 -1.22
CA TYR A 121 -9.78 5.28 -0.72
C TYR A 121 -9.52 6.39 -1.76
N ALA A 122 -8.36 6.40 -2.42
CA ALA A 122 -8.09 7.36 -3.48
C ALA A 122 -9.06 7.20 -4.66
N ALA A 123 -9.38 5.96 -5.03
CA ALA A 123 -10.26 5.63 -6.14
C ALA A 123 -11.72 6.06 -5.91
N GLN A 124 -12.17 6.23 -4.65
CA GLN A 124 -13.53 6.73 -4.35
C GLN A 124 -13.80 8.07 -5.06
N THR A 125 -12.77 8.90 -5.19
CA THR A 125 -12.89 10.25 -5.78
C THR A 125 -12.01 10.47 -7.01
N GLU A 126 -11.12 9.54 -7.36
CA GLU A 126 -10.25 9.61 -8.53
C GLU A 126 -10.81 8.72 -9.67
N SER A 127 -11.64 9.31 -10.51
CA SER A 127 -12.36 8.60 -11.57
C SER A 127 -11.47 8.14 -12.75
N ARG A 128 -10.25 8.65 -12.88
CA ARG A 128 -9.28 8.20 -13.89
C ARG A 128 -8.70 6.81 -13.56
N ILE A 129 -8.82 6.36 -12.30
CA ILE A 129 -8.55 4.96 -11.95
C ILE A 129 -9.74 4.13 -12.43
N ARG A 130 -9.56 3.36 -13.52
CA ARG A 130 -10.62 2.62 -14.18
C ARG A 130 -10.90 1.25 -13.56
N ALA A 131 -9.90 0.67 -12.91
CA ALA A 131 -10.00 -0.60 -12.19
C ALA A 131 -9.10 -0.58 -10.95
N VAL A 132 -9.56 -1.15 -9.85
CA VAL A 132 -8.88 -1.16 -8.56
C VAL A 132 -8.58 -2.59 -8.16
N ALA A 133 -7.34 -2.86 -7.76
CA ALA A 133 -6.99 -4.15 -7.16
C ALA A 133 -6.17 -3.97 -5.88
N THR A 134 -6.24 -4.96 -5.01
CA THR A 134 -5.43 -5.00 -3.78
C THR A 134 -4.82 -6.38 -3.57
N VAL A 135 -3.71 -6.43 -2.86
CA VAL A 135 -3.09 -7.66 -2.34
C VAL A 135 -2.86 -7.48 -0.85
N SER A 136 -3.34 -8.44 -0.05
CA SER A 136 -3.26 -8.40 1.41
C SER A 136 -3.73 -7.06 1.98
N GLY A 137 -4.91 -6.56 1.57
CA GLY A 137 -5.41 -5.23 1.95
C GLY A 137 -5.60 -5.07 3.45
N ALA A 138 -5.28 -3.88 3.99
CA ALA A 138 -5.50 -3.52 5.38
C ALA A 138 -6.04 -2.09 5.51
N ASP A 139 -7.05 -1.90 6.38
CA ASP A 139 -7.50 -0.58 6.81
C ASP A 139 -6.64 -0.12 8.01
N MET A 140 -5.71 0.79 7.74
CA MET A 140 -4.79 1.28 8.77
C MET A 140 -5.53 2.04 9.88
N GLY A 141 -6.59 2.76 9.55
CA GLY A 141 -7.40 3.45 10.55
C GLY A 141 -8.06 2.47 11.52
N ALA A 142 -8.73 1.45 11.00
CA ALA A 142 -9.33 0.40 11.81
C ALA A 142 -8.26 -0.39 12.59
N LEU A 143 -7.12 -0.72 11.96
CA LEU A 143 -6.03 -1.43 12.62
C LEU A 143 -5.50 -0.68 13.85
N PHE A 144 -5.33 0.65 13.76
CA PHE A 144 -4.87 1.47 14.89
C PHE A 144 -5.97 1.74 15.93
N ARG A 145 -7.24 1.85 15.52
CA ARG A 145 -8.37 2.03 16.44
C ARG A 145 -8.68 0.77 17.21
N GLU A 146 -8.80 -0.33 16.50
CA GLU A 146 -9.42 -1.57 17.01
C GLU A 146 -8.39 -2.65 17.32
N GLY A 147 -7.17 -2.52 16.81
CA GLY A 147 -6.14 -3.56 16.85
C GLY A 147 -6.41 -4.64 15.78
N LEU A 148 -5.42 -5.50 15.61
CA LEU A 148 -5.56 -6.67 14.73
C LEU A 148 -6.61 -7.62 15.31
N GLY A 149 -7.64 -7.92 14.53
CA GLY A 149 -8.76 -8.76 14.99
C GLY A 149 -9.68 -8.10 16.04
N GLY A 150 -9.60 -6.77 16.26
CA GLY A 150 -10.54 -6.05 17.14
C GLY A 150 -10.24 -6.12 18.63
N GLY A 151 -8.96 -6.32 19.03
CA GLY A 151 -8.56 -6.53 20.43
C GLY A 151 -8.42 -5.27 21.30
N ASN A 152 -8.39 -4.07 20.71
CA ASN A 152 -8.17 -2.83 21.47
C ASN A 152 -9.43 -2.34 22.18
N SER A 153 -9.29 -1.96 23.45
CA SER A 153 -10.37 -1.30 24.18
C SER A 153 -10.48 0.18 23.78
N PRO A 154 -11.69 0.80 23.86
CA PRO A 154 -11.84 2.24 23.67
C PRO A 154 -11.00 3.09 24.64
N GLN A 155 -10.67 2.56 25.82
CA GLN A 155 -9.81 3.25 26.78
C GLN A 155 -8.36 3.25 26.30
N ALA A 156 -7.84 2.12 25.78
CA ALA A 156 -6.48 2.03 25.24
C ALA A 156 -6.27 3.03 24.08
N LEU A 157 -7.28 3.20 23.21
CA LEU A 157 -7.23 4.19 22.15
C LEU A 157 -7.17 5.63 22.69
N ARG A 158 -8.00 5.96 23.71
CA ARG A 158 -7.97 7.29 24.34
C ARG A 158 -6.60 7.58 24.98
N ASP A 159 -6.02 6.59 25.67
CA ASP A 159 -4.72 6.74 26.31
C ASP A 159 -3.60 6.94 25.28
N LEU A 160 -3.64 6.19 24.17
CA LEU A 160 -2.74 6.35 23.03
C LEU A 160 -2.83 7.76 22.44
N LEU A 161 -4.03 8.26 22.16
CA LEU A 161 -4.23 9.61 21.61
C LEU A 161 -3.79 10.70 22.59
N ALA A 162 -4.00 10.52 23.89
CA ALA A 162 -3.49 11.43 24.90
C ALA A 162 -1.94 11.45 24.89
N GLU A 163 -1.28 10.29 24.69
CA GLU A 163 0.18 10.25 24.59
C GLU A 163 0.67 10.93 23.30
N VAL A 164 -0.03 10.77 22.17
CA VAL A 164 0.27 11.51 20.93
C VAL A 164 0.21 13.02 21.17
N GLY A 165 -0.81 13.50 21.87
CA GLY A 165 -0.93 14.93 22.23
C GLY A 165 0.22 15.42 23.11
N ARG A 166 0.61 14.62 24.11
CA ARG A 166 1.79 14.94 24.96
C ARG A 166 3.08 14.96 24.15
N GLN A 167 3.26 14.01 23.25
CA GLN A 167 4.44 13.95 22.38
C GLN A 167 4.54 15.19 21.46
N ARG A 168 3.43 15.64 20.87
CA ARG A 168 3.40 16.89 20.08
C ARG A 168 3.85 18.09 20.90
N THR A 169 3.42 18.17 22.15
CA THR A 169 3.83 19.25 23.07
C THR A 169 5.33 19.18 23.37
N ARG A 170 5.88 17.99 23.65
CA ARG A 170 7.32 17.81 23.91
C ARG A 170 8.16 18.21 22.69
N GLU A 171 7.75 17.81 21.49
CA GLU A 171 8.41 18.18 20.23
C GLU A 171 8.38 19.70 20.01
N ALA A 172 7.27 20.37 20.29
CA ALA A 172 7.17 21.83 20.21
C ALA A 172 8.06 22.54 21.25
N MET A 173 8.39 21.86 22.36
CA MET A 173 9.35 22.36 23.37
C MET A 173 10.80 22.03 23.04
N GLY A 174 11.08 21.40 21.89
CA GLY A 174 12.42 21.11 21.38
C GLY A 174 12.93 19.70 21.63
N GLU A 175 12.10 18.79 22.13
CA GLU A 175 12.46 17.38 22.20
C GLU A 175 12.49 16.75 20.79
N PRO A 176 13.34 15.75 20.56
CA PRO A 176 13.38 15.04 19.28
C PRO A 176 12.06 14.31 18.98
N ALA A 177 11.72 14.23 17.71
CA ALA A 177 10.57 13.47 17.25
C ALA A 177 10.69 11.99 17.65
N ARG A 178 9.61 11.43 18.19
CA ARG A 178 9.54 10.01 18.53
C ARG A 178 9.27 9.18 17.28
N LEU A 179 10.13 8.20 17.04
CA LEU A 179 10.00 7.21 15.96
C LEU A 179 9.78 5.84 16.57
N ASP A 180 8.67 5.22 16.23
CA ASP A 180 8.34 3.86 16.68
C ASP A 180 8.61 2.83 15.56
N PRO A 181 8.91 1.57 15.90
CA PRO A 181 9.07 0.50 14.92
C PRO A 181 7.70 0.04 14.39
N ILE A 182 7.67 -0.44 13.14
CA ILE A 182 6.48 -0.99 12.49
C ILE A 182 6.32 -2.47 12.84
N VAL A 183 7.44 -3.19 12.84
CA VAL A 183 7.55 -4.60 13.24
C VAL A 183 8.67 -4.75 14.28
N PRO A 184 8.78 -5.85 15.02
CA PRO A 184 9.93 -6.11 15.91
C PRO A 184 11.27 -5.81 15.24
N HIS A 185 12.24 -5.29 15.98
CA HIS A 185 13.51 -4.84 15.40
C HIS A 185 14.33 -5.97 14.78
N THR A 186 14.26 -7.15 15.37
CA THR A 186 14.99 -8.35 14.90
C THR A 186 14.11 -9.60 15.09
N PRO A 187 14.41 -10.70 14.39
CA PRO A 187 13.72 -11.99 14.62
C PRO A 187 13.83 -12.50 16.08
N ARG A 188 14.82 -12.04 16.85
CA ARG A 188 14.96 -12.41 18.26
C ARG A 188 13.94 -11.72 19.18
N ASP A 189 13.37 -10.63 18.73
CA ASP A 189 12.36 -9.85 19.47
C ASP A 189 10.94 -10.39 19.21
N VAL A 190 10.80 -11.38 18.30
CA VAL A 190 9.54 -12.08 18.03
C VAL A 190 9.30 -13.12 19.12
N THR A 191 8.11 -13.10 19.73
CA THR A 191 7.66 -14.04 20.75
C THR A 191 6.47 -14.85 20.26
N GLU A 192 6.05 -15.86 21.03
CA GLU A 192 4.83 -16.63 20.74
C GLU A 192 3.55 -15.78 20.75
N GLU A 193 3.57 -14.65 21.45
CA GLU A 193 2.46 -13.70 21.52
C GLU A 193 2.45 -12.69 20.35
N THR A 194 3.53 -12.65 19.55
CA THR A 194 3.61 -11.74 18.39
C THR A 194 2.65 -12.21 17.30
N PRO A 195 1.66 -11.39 16.89
CA PRO A 195 0.76 -11.75 15.79
C PRO A 195 1.52 -12.14 14.51
N ALA A 196 0.96 -13.06 13.72
CA ALA A 196 1.59 -13.60 12.53
C ALA A 196 2.03 -12.49 11.54
N LEU A 197 1.18 -11.49 11.32
CA LEU A 197 1.50 -10.32 10.49
C LEU A 197 2.82 -9.67 10.88
N TYR A 198 3.05 -9.44 12.17
CA TYR A 198 4.27 -8.75 12.66
C TYR A 198 5.48 -9.67 12.73
N ALA A 199 5.28 -10.94 13.09
CA ALA A 199 6.34 -11.95 13.13
C ALA A 199 6.91 -12.19 11.72
N GLU A 200 6.06 -12.46 10.75
CA GLU A 200 6.43 -12.67 9.35
C GLU A 200 6.94 -11.38 8.70
N GLY A 201 6.33 -10.22 9.04
CA GLY A 201 6.82 -8.91 8.63
C GLY A 201 8.24 -8.63 9.12
N THR A 202 8.59 -9.08 10.33
CA THR A 202 9.97 -9.00 10.85
C THR A 202 10.92 -9.81 9.98
N ASP A 203 10.55 -11.05 9.62
CA ASP A 203 11.37 -11.86 8.73
C ASP A 203 11.55 -11.19 7.37
N TYR A 204 10.47 -10.65 6.78
CA TYR A 204 10.53 -9.96 5.49
C TYR A 204 11.39 -8.68 5.54
N TYR A 205 11.11 -7.76 6.46
CA TYR A 205 11.71 -6.41 6.46
C TYR A 205 13.06 -6.31 7.18
N ARG A 206 13.38 -7.27 8.10
CA ARG A 206 14.53 -7.16 9.00
C ARG A 206 15.59 -8.23 8.78
N THR A 207 15.45 -9.05 7.73
CA THR A 207 16.41 -10.07 7.34
C THR A 207 16.85 -9.87 5.87
N PRO A 208 17.89 -10.62 5.40
CA PRO A 208 18.28 -10.57 4.00
C PRO A 208 17.19 -10.98 3.00
N ARG A 209 16.02 -11.47 3.46
CA ARG A 209 14.88 -11.82 2.62
C ARG A 209 14.44 -10.62 1.77
N ALA A 210 14.23 -9.44 2.39
CA ALA A 210 13.82 -8.23 1.67
C ALA A 210 14.17 -6.91 2.39
N GLN A 211 15.08 -6.94 3.38
CA GLN A 211 15.52 -5.69 4.04
C GLN A 211 16.05 -4.68 3.02
N HIS A 212 15.72 -3.41 3.21
CA HIS A 212 16.16 -2.34 2.33
C HIS A 212 16.58 -1.10 3.15
N PRO A 213 17.69 -0.41 2.80
CA PRO A 213 18.16 0.76 3.57
C PRO A 213 17.15 1.89 3.64
N ASN A 214 16.33 2.06 2.59
CA ASN A 214 15.28 3.07 2.53
C ASN A 214 13.99 2.67 3.28
N SER A 215 13.91 1.44 3.80
CA SER A 215 12.82 0.92 4.66
C SER A 215 13.36 0.60 6.06
N PRO A 216 13.67 1.62 6.88
CA PRO A 216 14.42 1.43 8.13
C PRO A 216 13.58 0.93 9.31
N ASN A 217 12.34 0.49 9.09
CA ASN A 217 11.41 0.03 10.13
C ASN A 217 11.06 1.14 11.15
N LYS A 218 10.65 2.29 10.65
CA LYS A 218 10.32 3.45 11.49
C LYS A 218 9.11 4.18 10.94
N TYR A 219 8.26 4.67 11.85
CA TYR A 219 7.26 5.68 11.54
C TYR A 219 7.22 6.76 12.62
N LEU A 220 6.81 7.95 12.26
CA LEU A 220 6.66 9.06 13.19
C LEU A 220 5.48 8.78 14.12
N PHE A 221 5.70 8.71 15.43
CA PHE A 221 4.68 8.37 16.42
C PHE A 221 3.44 9.29 16.33
N THR A 222 3.66 10.59 16.08
CA THR A 222 2.57 11.55 15.93
C THR A 222 1.73 11.37 14.65
N SER A 223 2.07 10.42 13.76
CA SER A 223 1.20 10.01 12.65
C SER A 223 -0.10 9.33 13.11
N ILE A 224 -0.09 8.79 14.32
CA ILE A 224 -1.21 7.98 14.86
C ILE A 224 -2.52 8.76 14.85
N ASP A 225 -2.53 10.04 15.20
CA ASP A 225 -3.75 10.85 15.20
C ASP A 225 -4.36 11.05 13.79
N ARG A 226 -3.51 11.08 12.74
CA ARG A 226 -3.95 11.12 11.34
C ARG A 226 -4.49 9.77 10.89
N ILE A 227 -3.78 8.69 11.26
CA ILE A 227 -4.15 7.32 10.91
C ILE A 227 -5.49 6.94 11.55
N VAL A 228 -5.67 7.24 12.85
CA VAL A 228 -6.88 6.88 13.61
C VAL A 228 -8.13 7.58 13.06
N GLY A 229 -8.01 8.80 12.54
CA GLY A 229 -9.11 9.54 11.92
C GLY A 229 -9.51 9.05 10.52
N TYR A 230 -8.78 8.11 9.94
CA TYR A 230 -8.97 7.62 8.58
C TYR A 230 -9.78 6.32 8.55
N SER A 231 -10.53 6.11 7.45
CA SER A 231 -11.16 4.84 7.11
C SER A 231 -11.00 4.55 5.63
N SER A 232 -10.52 3.36 5.31
CA SER A 232 -10.27 2.92 3.93
C SER A 232 -11.56 2.68 3.16
N PHE A 233 -12.58 2.14 3.85
CA PHE A 233 -13.70 1.48 3.19
C PHE A 233 -15.07 2.06 3.52
N ASP A 234 -15.17 3.22 4.21
CA ASP A 234 -16.47 3.78 4.57
C ASP A 234 -17.30 4.22 3.37
N HIS A 235 -16.64 4.62 2.28
CA HIS A 235 -17.30 5.03 1.04
C HIS A 235 -16.79 4.22 -0.18
N VAL A 236 -16.40 2.96 0.05
CA VAL A 236 -15.84 2.10 -1.02
C VAL A 236 -16.86 1.80 -2.13
N ASP A 237 -18.14 1.92 -1.84
CA ASP A 237 -19.26 1.85 -2.79
C ASP A 237 -19.19 2.94 -3.88
N LEU A 238 -18.54 4.08 -3.63
CA LEU A 238 -18.28 5.12 -4.64
C LEU A 238 -17.36 4.67 -5.78
N ILE A 239 -16.65 3.55 -5.62
CA ILE A 239 -15.87 2.96 -6.71
C ILE A 239 -16.78 2.44 -7.82
N ALA A 240 -17.94 1.88 -7.47
CA ALA A 240 -18.88 1.35 -8.45
C ALA A 240 -19.31 2.40 -9.50
N PRO A 241 -19.55 2.02 -10.75
CA PRO A 241 -19.54 0.66 -11.30
C PRO A 241 -18.15 0.14 -11.70
N ARG A 242 -17.07 0.84 -11.36
CA ARG A 242 -15.70 0.41 -11.65
C ARG A 242 -15.37 -0.85 -10.83
N PRO A 243 -14.69 -1.84 -11.43
CA PRO A 243 -14.42 -3.10 -10.75
C PRO A 243 -13.36 -2.95 -9.65
N LEU A 244 -13.57 -3.69 -8.55
CA LEU A 244 -12.66 -3.84 -7.43
C LEU A 244 -12.31 -5.32 -7.23
N LEU A 245 -11.02 -5.67 -7.27
CA LEU A 245 -10.51 -7.00 -6.95
C LEU A 245 -9.71 -6.95 -5.65
N MET A 246 -10.14 -7.72 -4.64
CA MET A 246 -9.40 -7.90 -3.40
C MET A 246 -8.76 -9.29 -3.38
N ILE A 247 -7.43 -9.37 -3.32
CA ILE A 247 -6.68 -10.62 -3.19
C ILE A 247 -6.16 -10.75 -1.76
N ALA A 248 -6.43 -11.87 -1.11
CA ALA A 248 -5.96 -12.14 0.25
C ALA A 248 -5.59 -13.61 0.42
N GLY A 249 -4.73 -13.92 1.38
CA GLY A 249 -4.43 -15.29 1.76
C GLY A 249 -5.46 -15.85 2.74
N SER A 250 -5.77 -17.15 2.63
CA SER A 250 -6.74 -17.81 3.54
C SER A 250 -6.25 -17.90 4.99
N LYS A 251 -4.93 -17.78 5.22
CA LYS A 251 -4.31 -17.76 6.55
C LYS A 251 -3.90 -16.35 7.00
N ALA A 252 -4.24 -15.32 6.20
CA ALA A 252 -3.92 -13.94 6.58
C ALA A 252 -4.81 -13.49 7.73
N ASP A 253 -4.21 -13.05 8.83
CA ASP A 253 -4.89 -12.45 9.97
C ASP A 253 -5.57 -11.09 9.64
N THR A 254 -5.38 -10.61 8.41
CA THR A 254 -6.00 -9.41 7.83
C THR A 254 -7.06 -9.70 6.77
N LEU A 255 -7.41 -10.97 6.50
CA LEU A 255 -8.39 -11.37 5.48
C LEU A 255 -9.73 -10.63 5.65
N TYR A 256 -10.16 -10.44 6.89
CA TYR A 256 -11.44 -9.78 7.23
C TYR A 256 -11.56 -8.36 6.68
N PHE A 257 -10.46 -7.64 6.46
CA PHE A 257 -10.50 -6.32 5.82
C PHE A 257 -10.94 -6.41 4.36
N SER A 258 -10.46 -7.44 3.63
CA SER A 258 -10.86 -7.66 2.24
C SER A 258 -12.32 -8.11 2.14
N GLU A 259 -12.77 -8.97 3.07
CA GLU A 259 -14.18 -9.39 3.18
C GLU A 259 -15.09 -8.19 3.45
N LEU A 260 -14.73 -7.34 4.41
CA LEU A 260 -15.48 -6.11 4.73
C LEU A 260 -15.54 -5.16 3.53
N ALA A 261 -14.41 -4.92 2.85
CA ALA A 261 -14.38 -4.05 1.69
C ALA A 261 -15.29 -4.55 0.56
N CYS A 262 -15.23 -5.84 0.23
CA CYS A 262 -16.12 -6.45 -0.78
C CYS A 262 -17.59 -6.38 -0.37
N SER A 263 -17.91 -6.64 0.89
CA SER A 263 -19.28 -6.53 1.41
C SER A 263 -19.84 -5.10 1.26
N LYS A 264 -19.03 -4.07 1.53
CA LYS A 264 -19.44 -2.66 1.41
C LYS A 264 -19.48 -2.16 -0.05
N ALA A 265 -18.55 -2.62 -0.90
CA ALA A 265 -18.46 -2.21 -2.30
C ALA A 265 -19.57 -2.84 -3.18
N GLY A 266 -20.19 -3.92 -2.73
CA GLY A 266 -21.29 -4.58 -3.43
C GLY A 266 -20.86 -5.35 -4.68
N PRO A 267 -21.74 -5.47 -5.69
CA PRO A 267 -21.55 -6.42 -6.81
C PRO A 267 -20.40 -6.09 -7.77
N ALA A 268 -19.83 -4.90 -7.69
CA ALA A 268 -18.66 -4.52 -8.49
C ALA A 268 -17.34 -5.03 -7.87
N ALA A 269 -17.39 -5.60 -6.66
CA ALA A 269 -16.22 -6.13 -5.96
C ALA A 269 -16.16 -7.65 -6.03
N GLU A 270 -14.94 -8.15 -6.13
CA GLU A 270 -14.61 -9.57 -6.09
C GLU A 270 -13.53 -9.83 -5.04
N LEU A 271 -13.71 -10.87 -4.23
CA LEU A 271 -12.70 -11.40 -3.33
C LEU A 271 -12.09 -12.67 -3.94
N PHE A 272 -10.77 -12.66 -4.12
CA PHE A 272 -10.00 -13.82 -4.56
C PHE A 272 -9.08 -14.29 -3.43
N VAL A 273 -9.40 -15.43 -2.84
CA VAL A 273 -8.64 -16.01 -1.72
C VAL A 273 -7.62 -16.99 -2.23
N ILE A 274 -6.34 -16.80 -1.86
CA ILE A 274 -5.26 -17.75 -2.16
C ILE A 274 -5.08 -18.68 -0.97
N GLU A 275 -5.40 -19.95 -1.22
CA GLU A 275 -5.41 -20.97 -0.18
C GLU A 275 -4.01 -21.21 0.40
N GLY A 276 -3.93 -21.27 1.73
CA GLY A 276 -2.71 -21.55 2.49
C GLY A 276 -1.76 -20.36 2.66
N ALA A 277 -1.98 -19.24 1.94
CA ALA A 277 -1.13 -18.07 2.05
C ALA A 277 -1.43 -17.24 3.32
N SER A 278 -0.41 -16.72 3.97
CA SER A 278 -0.51 -15.67 4.98
C SER A 278 -0.54 -14.27 4.33
N HIS A 279 -0.58 -13.22 5.15
CA HIS A 279 -0.47 -11.83 4.67
C HIS A 279 0.87 -11.58 3.96
N ILE A 280 1.96 -11.97 4.58
CA ILE A 280 3.33 -11.69 4.11
C ILE A 280 3.80 -12.71 3.05
N ASP A 281 3.22 -13.88 3.00
CA ASP A 281 3.50 -14.86 1.94
C ASP A 281 3.21 -14.29 0.54
N LEU A 282 2.19 -13.45 0.43
CA LEU A 282 1.83 -12.75 -0.80
C LEU A 282 2.81 -11.63 -1.18
N TYR A 283 3.85 -11.35 -0.39
CA TYR A 283 4.81 -10.31 -0.74
C TYR A 283 5.88 -10.79 -1.71
N ASP A 284 6.35 -12.03 -1.57
CA ASP A 284 7.52 -12.51 -2.33
C ASP A 284 7.56 -14.03 -2.57
N LYS A 285 6.75 -14.84 -1.88
CA LYS A 285 6.78 -16.29 -2.07
C LYS A 285 6.19 -16.68 -3.43
N PRO A 286 6.98 -17.28 -4.35
CA PRO A 286 6.56 -17.50 -5.74
C PRO A 286 5.28 -18.32 -5.88
N GLU A 287 5.08 -19.30 -5.00
CA GLU A 287 3.90 -20.19 -4.99
C GLU A 287 2.59 -19.45 -4.74
N TYR A 288 2.63 -18.29 -4.08
CA TYR A 288 1.46 -17.44 -3.80
C TYR A 288 1.42 -16.19 -4.67
N VAL A 289 2.59 -15.59 -4.94
CA VAL A 289 2.69 -14.42 -5.83
C VAL A 289 2.33 -14.78 -7.27
N GLY A 290 2.70 -15.99 -7.74
CA GLY A 290 2.36 -16.45 -9.09
C GLY A 290 0.86 -16.37 -9.37
N PRO A 291 0.02 -17.11 -8.63
CA PRO A 291 -1.45 -17.05 -8.77
C PRO A 291 -2.04 -15.66 -8.59
N ALA A 292 -1.49 -14.83 -7.66
CA ALA A 292 -1.91 -13.44 -7.47
C ALA A 292 -1.67 -12.59 -8.72
N VAL A 293 -0.46 -12.68 -9.31
CA VAL A 293 -0.09 -11.95 -10.53
C VAL A 293 -0.94 -12.41 -11.72
N ASP A 294 -1.19 -13.72 -11.86
CA ASP A 294 -2.03 -14.26 -12.94
C ASP A 294 -3.46 -13.72 -12.85
N ARG A 295 -4.03 -13.70 -11.62
CA ARG A 295 -5.38 -13.14 -11.39
C ARG A 295 -5.42 -11.64 -11.66
N LEU A 296 -4.40 -10.87 -11.20
CA LEU A 296 -4.28 -9.43 -11.46
C LEU A 296 -4.15 -9.13 -12.97
N ALA A 297 -3.32 -9.87 -13.69
CA ALA A 297 -3.13 -9.69 -15.12
C ALA A 297 -4.44 -9.92 -15.89
N ALA A 298 -5.14 -11.02 -15.61
CA ALA A 298 -6.44 -11.32 -16.21
C ALA A 298 -7.50 -10.25 -15.88
N PHE A 299 -7.53 -9.78 -14.62
CA PHE A 299 -8.45 -8.72 -14.18
C PHE A 299 -8.19 -7.41 -14.94
N PHE A 300 -6.96 -6.93 -14.97
CA PHE A 300 -6.64 -5.68 -15.66
C PHE A 300 -6.72 -5.79 -17.19
N GLU A 301 -6.55 -6.99 -17.74
CA GLU A 301 -6.77 -7.21 -19.17
C GLU A 301 -8.25 -7.06 -19.55
N GLN A 302 -9.15 -7.51 -18.72
CA GLN A 302 -10.60 -7.46 -18.94
C GLN A 302 -11.20 -6.08 -18.64
N THR A 303 -10.58 -5.30 -17.78
CA THR A 303 -11.19 -4.08 -17.23
C THR A 303 -10.53 -2.78 -17.68
N LEU A 304 -9.34 -2.83 -18.28
CA LEU A 304 -8.61 -1.73 -18.90
C LEU A 304 -8.50 -1.94 -20.40
#